data_b2bdf9ab4ac62e554e433fa11b0b9527
#
_entry.id   b2bdf9ab4ac62e554e433fa11b0b9527
#
_cell.length_a   1.000
_cell.length_b   1.000
_cell.length_c   1.000
_cell.angle_alpha   90.00
_cell.angle_beta   90.00
_cell.angle_gamma   90.00
#
_symmetry.space_group_name_H-M   'P 1'
#
loop_
_entity.id
_entity.type
_entity.pdbx_description
1 polymer ?
#
loop_
_entity_poly.entity_id
_entity_poly.type
_entity_poly.pdbx_seq_one_letter_code
_entity_poly.pdbx_strand_id
1 'polypeptide(L)'
;MSFSRRTFVKTVGLGGVAAFSGSYIPRTFELPEFWTAELLAQERPLLLHNNENPAGPGERALAAARSTLGEGGVGVGRYPMSAPETNEAGLKRAIADRFGVAPGNVILGLGSTQVLRTAVQAYTSSTKPLVTATPTYEECTQYAELIGSAFTEIGLNDKMQLDLDEMAAAAREGAGLVFLNNPNNPTATVHGEDAVMAFIDDVLTASPDTTILVDEAYHDYVTDPNHRSQIPTALTNSRVLVARTFSKAHGMAGFRVGFGIAHEDMVQELTPWHSRMTLNTLGIAAAKVSILDTGRLEAESVRNTEARQFTIDWFKNAGFDATDSQTNFIFVNTGMAAQEFRDGARENGVAVGRNFPPYEEDWARISIGTMDEMRQAVEVFAKVLRINATAAA
;
A
#
# COMPACT_ATOMS: atom_id res chain seq x y z
N MET A 1 21.15 -29.04 -8.16
CA MET A 1 22.58 -29.23 -7.78
C MET A 1 22.81 -28.50 -6.47
N SER A 2 23.13 -29.20 -5.37
CA SER A 2 23.38 -28.55 -4.10
C SER A 2 24.80 -27.99 -4.08
N PHE A 3 24.95 -26.68 -3.96
CA PHE A 3 26.23 -26.03 -3.75
C PHE A 3 26.75 -26.33 -2.33
N SER A 4 27.95 -26.93 -2.21
CA SER A 4 28.53 -27.18 -0.91
C SER A 4 29.08 -25.90 -0.29
N ARG A 5 29.03 -25.78 1.06
CA ARG A 5 29.63 -24.65 1.81
C ARG A 5 31.11 -24.40 1.46
N ARG A 6 31.82 -25.43 1.04
CA ARG A 6 33.22 -25.35 0.65
C ARG A 6 33.44 -24.66 -0.69
N THR A 7 32.48 -24.77 -1.63
CA THR A 7 32.50 -24.08 -2.93
C THR A 7 32.18 -22.59 -2.74
N PHE A 8 31.22 -22.27 -1.87
CA PHE A 8 30.87 -20.89 -1.53
C PHE A 8 32.04 -20.11 -0.93
N VAL A 9 32.73 -20.71 0.07
CA VAL A 9 33.90 -20.06 0.73
C VAL A 9 35.06 -19.89 -0.25
N LYS A 10 35.28 -20.80 -1.18
CA LYS A 10 36.34 -20.62 -2.21
C LYS A 10 36.02 -19.51 -3.21
N THR A 11 34.75 -19.35 -3.60
CA THR A 11 34.34 -18.30 -4.55
C THR A 11 34.38 -16.92 -3.91
N VAL A 12 33.92 -16.78 -2.65
CA VAL A 12 33.98 -15.53 -1.91
C VAL A 12 35.42 -15.20 -1.45
N GLY A 13 36.21 -16.20 -1.06
CA GLY A 13 37.59 -16.00 -0.67
C GLY A 13 38.52 -15.55 -1.80
N LEU A 14 38.32 -16.02 -3.02
CA LEU A 14 39.10 -15.61 -4.19
C LEU A 14 38.73 -14.17 -4.66
N GLY A 15 37.47 -13.78 -4.54
CA GLY A 15 37.04 -12.40 -4.81
C GLY A 15 37.60 -11.38 -3.80
N GLY A 16 37.67 -11.77 -2.52
CA GLY A 16 38.21 -10.92 -1.46
C GLY A 16 39.73 -10.67 -1.57
N VAL A 17 40.48 -11.66 -2.00
CA VAL A 17 41.96 -11.53 -2.17
C VAL A 17 42.32 -10.68 -3.39
N ALA A 18 41.51 -10.70 -4.45
CA ALA A 18 41.72 -9.84 -5.61
C ALA A 18 41.48 -8.34 -5.32
N ALA A 19 40.59 -8.02 -4.38
CA ALA A 19 40.31 -6.64 -3.97
C ALA A 19 41.45 -6.00 -3.16
N PHE A 20 42.29 -6.80 -2.50
CA PHE A 20 43.43 -6.31 -1.71
C PHE A 20 44.75 -6.15 -2.50
N SER A 21 44.84 -6.71 -3.70
CA SER A 21 46.06 -6.65 -4.52
C SER A 21 46.13 -5.48 -5.54
N GLY A 22 45.22 -4.54 -5.49
CA GLY A 22 45.35 -3.21 -6.16
C GLY A 22 45.48 -3.20 -7.68
N SER A 23 45.26 -4.32 -8.40
CA SER A 23 45.55 -4.37 -9.83
C SER A 23 44.55 -5.12 -10.71
N TYR A 24 43.35 -5.48 -10.24
CA TYR A 24 42.35 -6.04 -11.15
C TYR A 24 40.92 -5.73 -10.71
N ILE A 25 40.37 -4.62 -11.18
CA ILE A 25 38.94 -4.47 -11.35
C ILE A 25 38.61 -5.18 -12.67
N PRO A 26 37.85 -6.27 -12.70
CA PRO A 26 37.38 -6.86 -13.95
C PRO A 26 36.65 -5.76 -14.74
N ARG A 27 37.10 -5.44 -15.94
CA ARG A 27 36.46 -4.43 -16.80
C ARG A 27 35.09 -4.82 -17.30
N THR A 28 34.60 -6.01 -16.96
CA THR A 28 33.26 -6.48 -17.27
C THR A 28 32.68 -7.12 -16.01
N PHE A 29 31.83 -6.36 -15.32
CA PHE A 29 30.86 -6.95 -14.41
C PHE A 29 29.81 -7.60 -15.31
N GLU A 30 29.90 -8.91 -15.54
CA GLU A 30 28.85 -9.64 -16.22
C GLU A 30 27.64 -9.64 -15.29
N LEU A 31 26.61 -8.86 -15.68
CA LEU A 31 25.31 -8.94 -15.04
C LEU A 31 24.84 -10.39 -15.11
N PRO A 32 24.22 -10.93 -14.04
CA PRO A 32 23.58 -12.24 -14.10
C PRO A 32 22.70 -12.33 -15.35
N GLU A 33 22.52 -13.53 -15.94
CA GLU A 33 21.77 -13.73 -17.20
C GLU A 33 20.39 -13.05 -17.21
N PHE A 34 19.73 -12.94 -16.03
CA PHE A 34 18.46 -12.22 -15.88
C PHE A 34 18.58 -10.67 -15.98
N TRP A 35 19.80 -10.11 -16.11
CA TRP A 35 20.07 -8.69 -16.34
C TRP A 35 20.64 -8.42 -17.74
N THR A 36 20.50 -9.35 -18.66
CA THR A 36 21.04 -9.18 -20.03
C THR A 36 20.35 -8.03 -20.77
N ALA A 37 21.06 -7.40 -21.69
CA ALA A 37 20.53 -6.31 -22.53
C ALA A 37 19.27 -6.73 -23.31
N GLU A 38 19.11 -8.04 -23.62
CA GLU A 38 17.93 -8.60 -24.27
C GLU A 38 16.69 -8.56 -23.35
N LEU A 39 16.84 -8.82 -22.04
CA LEU A 39 15.77 -8.65 -21.05
C LEU A 39 15.42 -7.18 -20.81
N LEU A 40 16.41 -6.28 -20.94
CA LEU A 40 16.21 -4.83 -20.85
C LEU A 40 15.62 -4.24 -22.15
N ALA A 41 15.77 -4.94 -23.27
CA ALA A 41 15.24 -4.56 -24.58
C ALA A 41 13.86 -5.17 -24.90
N GLN A 42 13.38 -6.18 -24.13
CA GLN A 42 12.02 -6.62 -24.22
C GLN A 42 11.09 -5.46 -23.82
N GLU A 43 10.02 -5.26 -24.57
CA GLU A 43 8.95 -4.34 -24.18
C GLU A 43 8.54 -4.68 -22.74
N ARG A 44 8.74 -3.71 -21.83
CA ARG A 44 8.42 -3.92 -20.43
C ARG A 44 6.93 -4.17 -20.33
N PRO A 45 6.48 -5.23 -19.63
CA PRO A 45 5.05 -5.46 -19.46
C PRO A 45 4.41 -4.26 -18.77
N LEU A 46 3.16 -3.97 -19.10
CA LEU A 46 2.36 -3.02 -18.33
C LEU A 46 2.15 -3.57 -16.92
N LEU A 47 2.54 -2.79 -15.90
CA LEU A 47 2.55 -3.25 -14.51
C LEU A 47 1.28 -2.80 -13.78
N LEU A 48 0.17 -3.52 -13.99
CA LEU A 48 -1.15 -3.21 -13.40
C LEU A 48 -1.49 -4.15 -12.24
N HIS A 49 -0.55 -4.45 -11.34
CA HIS A 49 -0.69 -5.53 -10.36
C HIS A 49 -0.49 -5.12 -8.88
N ASN A 50 0.22 -4.02 -8.57
CA ASN A 50 0.59 -3.65 -7.20
C ASN A 50 -0.08 -2.36 -6.69
N ASN A 51 -1.06 -1.82 -7.43
CA ASN A 51 -1.72 -0.57 -7.06
C ASN A 51 -0.71 0.58 -6.90
N GLU A 52 0.28 0.62 -7.79
CA GLU A 52 1.27 1.70 -7.86
C GLU A 52 0.71 2.87 -8.65
N ASN A 53 1.22 4.07 -8.39
CA ASN A 53 0.93 5.25 -9.18
C ASN A 53 1.87 5.29 -10.40
N PRO A 54 1.37 5.18 -11.64
CA PRO A 54 2.20 5.13 -12.84
C PRO A 54 2.97 6.44 -13.09
N ALA A 55 2.48 7.58 -12.57
CA ALA A 55 3.16 8.87 -12.68
C ALA A 55 4.37 9.01 -11.74
N GLY A 56 4.56 8.05 -10.82
CA GLY A 56 5.62 8.09 -9.83
C GLY A 56 5.53 9.29 -8.87
N PRO A 57 6.58 9.60 -8.09
CA PRO A 57 6.64 10.79 -7.26
C PRO A 57 6.77 12.04 -8.12
N GLY A 58 6.18 13.15 -7.67
CA GLY A 58 6.28 14.43 -8.40
C GLY A 58 7.72 14.94 -8.50
N GLU A 59 7.99 15.80 -9.47
CA GLU A 59 9.36 16.32 -9.71
C GLU A 59 9.95 17.05 -8.49
N ARG A 60 9.12 17.75 -7.72
CA ARG A 60 9.55 18.40 -6.46
C ARG A 60 10.04 17.40 -5.41
N ALA A 61 9.35 16.28 -5.27
CA ALA A 61 9.74 15.21 -4.35
C ALA A 61 11.03 14.51 -4.84
N LEU A 62 11.14 14.26 -6.14
CA LEU A 62 12.37 13.71 -6.75
C LEU A 62 13.55 14.67 -6.60
N ALA A 63 13.36 15.97 -6.81
CA ALA A 63 14.40 16.98 -6.63
C ALA A 63 14.90 17.01 -5.17
N ALA A 64 13.97 16.93 -4.19
CA ALA A 64 14.32 16.85 -2.78
C ALA A 64 15.13 15.59 -2.45
N ALA A 65 14.73 14.43 -2.98
CA ALA A 65 15.50 13.20 -2.83
C ALA A 65 16.90 13.28 -3.46
N ARG A 66 16.99 13.80 -4.70
CA ARG A 66 18.29 13.99 -5.38
C ARG A 66 19.22 14.93 -4.61
N SER A 67 18.70 16.02 -4.04
CA SER A 67 19.51 16.97 -3.27
C SER A 67 20.13 16.35 -2.02
N THR A 68 19.50 15.32 -1.41
CA THR A 68 20.06 14.62 -0.25
C THR A 68 21.26 13.72 -0.58
N LEU A 69 21.44 13.36 -1.86
CA LEU A 69 22.63 12.61 -2.26
C LEU A 69 23.88 13.46 -2.06
N GLY A 70 23.79 14.79 -2.35
CA GLY A 70 24.92 15.71 -2.23
C GLY A 70 26.10 15.33 -3.14
N GLU A 71 27.20 16.08 -3.06
CA GLU A 71 28.44 15.70 -3.72
C GLU A 71 29.05 14.47 -3.04
N GLY A 72 29.32 13.42 -3.81
CA GLY A 72 29.91 12.16 -3.30
C GLY A 72 29.00 11.33 -2.39
N GLY A 73 27.68 11.60 -2.35
CA GLY A 73 26.73 10.81 -1.55
C GLY A 73 26.83 11.01 -0.03
N VAL A 74 27.45 12.08 0.43
CA VAL A 74 27.70 12.33 1.88
C VAL A 74 26.39 12.42 2.67
N GLY A 75 25.32 12.95 2.07
CA GLY A 75 24.01 13.09 2.75
C GLY A 75 23.41 11.75 3.17
N VAL A 76 23.53 10.70 2.34
CA VAL A 76 23.00 9.36 2.63
C VAL A 76 23.94 8.51 3.49
N GLY A 77 25.19 8.93 3.69
CA GLY A 77 26.15 8.28 4.58
C GLY A 77 25.95 8.61 6.07
N ARG A 78 24.91 9.37 6.43
CA ARG A 78 24.59 9.78 7.80
C ARG A 78 23.21 9.28 8.22
N TYR A 79 23.07 8.99 9.51
CA TYR A 79 21.76 8.70 10.08
C TYR A 79 20.80 9.90 9.92
N PRO A 80 19.49 9.68 9.71
CA PRO A 80 18.49 10.73 9.49
C PRO A 80 18.12 11.50 10.76
N MET A 81 19.13 11.98 11.50
CA MET A 81 18.96 12.68 12.76
C MET A 81 19.56 14.09 12.77
N SER A 82 20.52 14.34 11.88
CA SER A 82 21.42 15.47 12.04
C SER A 82 20.98 16.73 11.29
N ALA A 83 20.20 16.58 10.22
CA ALA A 83 19.77 17.70 9.39
C ALA A 83 18.25 17.86 9.41
N PRO A 84 17.71 19.06 9.65
CA PRO A 84 16.25 19.31 9.68
C PRO A 84 15.53 18.88 8.39
N GLU A 85 16.24 18.89 7.25
CA GLU A 85 15.71 18.55 5.93
C GLU A 85 15.43 17.06 5.78
N THR A 86 16.19 16.22 6.48
CA THR A 86 16.19 14.76 6.32
C THR A 86 15.90 14.01 7.62
N ASN A 87 15.46 14.70 8.70
CA ASN A 87 15.14 14.04 9.95
C ASN A 87 13.64 13.75 10.10
N GLU A 88 13.33 12.72 10.87
CA GLU A 88 11.96 12.30 11.16
C GLU A 88 11.13 13.38 11.85
N ALA A 89 11.73 14.20 12.72
CA ALA A 89 11.03 15.30 13.39
C ALA A 89 10.52 16.36 12.40
N GLY A 90 11.32 16.66 11.37
CA GLY A 90 10.91 17.57 10.29
C GLY A 90 9.77 16.99 9.44
N LEU A 91 9.78 15.66 9.18
CA LEU A 91 8.68 15.02 8.47
C LEU A 91 7.40 14.99 9.32
N LYS A 92 7.49 14.65 10.61
CA LYS A 92 6.34 14.72 11.53
C LYS A 92 5.71 16.12 11.55
N ARG A 93 6.53 17.17 11.57
CA ARG A 93 6.03 18.55 11.51
C ARG A 93 5.31 18.85 10.19
N ALA A 94 5.87 18.46 9.05
CA ALA A 94 5.23 18.66 7.74
C ALA A 94 3.88 17.92 7.63
N ILE A 95 3.78 16.70 8.18
CA ILE A 95 2.51 15.97 8.27
C ILE A 95 1.54 16.68 9.21
N ALA A 96 2.02 17.11 10.38
CA ALA A 96 1.21 17.82 11.36
C ALA A 96 0.64 19.13 10.77
N ASP A 97 1.47 19.92 10.09
CA ASP A 97 1.07 21.15 9.40
C ASP A 97 0.00 20.88 8.32
N ARG A 98 0.15 19.79 7.55
CA ARG A 98 -0.79 19.40 6.49
C ARG A 98 -2.18 19.06 7.03
N PHE A 99 -2.27 18.42 8.20
CA PHE A 99 -3.52 17.95 8.79
C PHE A 99 -4.03 18.82 9.95
N GLY A 100 -3.30 19.87 10.32
CA GLY A 100 -3.69 20.76 11.42
C GLY A 100 -3.62 20.06 12.79
N VAL A 101 -2.66 19.16 13.00
CA VAL A 101 -2.49 18.38 14.24
C VAL A 101 -1.15 18.69 14.91
N ALA A 102 -0.92 18.22 16.13
CA ALA A 102 0.39 18.34 16.77
C ALA A 102 1.36 17.26 16.24
N PRO A 103 2.68 17.53 16.17
CA PRO A 103 3.66 16.50 15.80
C PRO A 103 3.64 15.26 16.73
N GLY A 104 3.16 15.42 17.97
CA GLY A 104 2.95 14.33 18.93
C GLY A 104 1.84 13.35 18.51
N ASN A 105 0.90 13.77 17.66
CA ASN A 105 -0.14 12.92 17.10
C ASN A 105 0.35 12.01 15.95
N VAL A 106 1.60 12.18 15.48
CA VAL A 106 2.11 11.50 14.29
C VAL A 106 3.09 10.39 14.67
N ILE A 107 2.85 9.17 14.18
CA ILE A 107 3.80 8.06 14.19
C ILE A 107 4.23 7.77 12.74
N LEU A 108 5.54 7.68 12.48
CA LEU A 108 6.09 7.41 11.14
C LEU A 108 6.34 5.90 10.97
N GLY A 109 6.43 5.42 9.74
CA GLY A 109 6.74 4.01 9.48
C GLY A 109 7.32 3.74 8.09
N LEU A 110 7.99 2.59 7.94
CA LEU A 110 8.42 2.02 6.65
C LEU A 110 7.20 1.61 5.82
N GLY A 111 6.58 2.59 5.13
CA GLY A 111 5.21 2.49 4.63
C GLY A 111 4.21 2.45 5.80
N SER A 112 2.91 2.46 5.50
CA SER A 112 1.87 2.17 6.51
C SER A 112 2.03 0.77 7.12
N THR A 113 2.59 -0.18 6.41
CA THR A 113 2.87 -1.55 6.86
C THR A 113 3.49 -1.61 8.26
N GLN A 114 4.48 -0.76 8.56
CA GLN A 114 5.09 -0.74 9.89
C GLN A 114 4.11 -0.23 10.96
N VAL A 115 3.27 0.75 10.64
CA VAL A 115 2.23 1.25 11.56
C VAL A 115 1.20 0.14 11.85
N LEU A 116 0.75 -0.56 10.80
CA LEU A 116 -0.19 -1.69 10.92
C LEU A 116 0.39 -2.78 11.83
N ARG A 117 1.62 -3.24 11.57
CA ARG A 117 2.30 -4.26 12.39
C ARG A 117 2.50 -3.82 13.83
N THR A 118 2.86 -2.55 14.05
CA THR A 118 3.01 -1.99 15.39
C THR A 118 1.70 -2.06 16.16
N ALA A 119 0.55 -1.72 15.53
CA ALA A 119 -0.76 -1.82 16.16
C ALA A 119 -1.14 -3.28 16.47
N VAL A 120 -0.93 -4.21 15.53
CA VAL A 120 -1.15 -5.64 15.77
C VAL A 120 -0.31 -6.13 16.95
N GLN A 121 0.97 -5.80 16.99
CA GLN A 121 1.88 -6.23 18.07
C GLN A 121 1.51 -5.64 19.43
N ALA A 122 1.04 -4.40 19.48
CA ALA A 122 0.72 -3.71 20.73
C ALA A 122 -0.63 -4.14 21.31
N TYR A 123 -1.61 -4.44 20.48
CA TYR A 123 -2.99 -4.59 20.92
C TYR A 123 -3.53 -6.01 20.81
N THR A 124 -2.86 -6.93 20.10
CA THR A 124 -3.37 -8.30 19.95
C THR A 124 -2.57 -9.32 20.76
N SER A 125 -3.21 -10.45 21.05
CA SER A 125 -2.59 -11.61 21.70
C SER A 125 -3.39 -12.88 21.39
N SER A 126 -3.00 -14.02 21.96
CA SER A 126 -3.79 -15.26 21.90
C SER A 126 -5.17 -15.17 22.58
N THR A 127 -5.41 -14.16 23.43
CA THR A 127 -6.69 -13.93 24.15
C THR A 127 -7.34 -12.59 23.82
N LYS A 128 -6.68 -11.73 23.03
CA LYS A 128 -7.21 -10.47 22.52
C LYS A 128 -7.08 -10.50 20.99
N PRO A 129 -8.05 -11.08 20.28
CA PRO A 129 -7.92 -11.29 18.84
C PRO A 129 -7.89 -10.00 18.03
N LEU A 130 -7.31 -10.10 16.85
CA LEU A 130 -7.56 -9.18 15.74
C LEU A 130 -8.91 -9.53 15.12
N VAL A 131 -9.79 -8.54 14.90
CA VAL A 131 -11.00 -8.69 14.08
C VAL A 131 -10.79 -7.90 12.79
N THR A 132 -11.05 -8.52 11.65
CA THR A 132 -10.94 -7.90 10.33
C THR A 132 -11.88 -8.56 9.33
N ALA A 133 -11.98 -8.02 8.13
CA ALA A 133 -12.73 -8.66 7.04
C ALA A 133 -11.84 -9.59 6.19
N THR A 134 -12.49 -10.43 5.37
CA THR A 134 -11.84 -11.23 4.32
C THR A 134 -12.70 -11.26 3.05
N PRO A 135 -12.13 -10.98 1.86
CA PRO A 135 -10.77 -10.50 1.63
C PRO A 135 -10.60 -9.01 1.97
N THR A 136 -9.49 -8.71 2.59
CA THR A 136 -8.99 -7.35 2.81
C THR A 136 -7.46 -7.31 2.61
N TYR A 137 -6.79 -6.23 2.99
CA TYR A 137 -5.33 -6.18 2.98
C TYR A 137 -4.77 -7.04 4.12
N GLU A 138 -4.11 -8.13 3.79
CA GLU A 138 -3.78 -9.24 4.68
C GLU A 138 -2.62 -8.98 5.65
N GLU A 139 -2.01 -7.81 5.59
CA GLU A 139 -0.81 -7.50 6.40
C GLU A 139 -1.04 -7.72 7.91
N CYS A 140 -2.23 -7.33 8.40
CA CYS A 140 -2.55 -7.47 9.81
C CYS A 140 -2.76 -8.93 10.21
N THR A 141 -3.48 -9.73 9.41
CA THR A 141 -3.72 -11.16 9.67
C THR A 141 -2.44 -11.98 9.58
N GLN A 142 -1.65 -11.79 8.51
CA GLN A 142 -0.36 -12.47 8.35
C GLN A 142 0.60 -12.15 9.49
N TYR A 143 0.61 -10.91 9.98
CA TYR A 143 1.47 -10.56 11.09
C TYR A 143 0.92 -11.07 12.44
N ALA A 144 -0.39 -11.07 12.66
CA ALA A 144 -1.01 -11.67 13.84
C ALA A 144 -0.69 -13.18 13.92
N GLU A 145 -0.83 -13.91 12.82
CA GLU A 145 -0.45 -15.31 12.70
C GLU A 145 1.03 -15.52 13.04
N LEU A 146 1.92 -14.71 12.46
CA LEU A 146 3.37 -14.80 12.68
C LEU A 146 3.77 -14.65 14.15
N ILE A 147 3.08 -13.77 14.91
CA ILE A 147 3.38 -13.53 16.33
C ILE A 147 2.53 -14.39 17.29
N GLY A 148 1.68 -15.29 16.76
CA GLY A 148 0.84 -16.18 17.55
C GLY A 148 -0.37 -15.49 18.20
N SER A 149 -0.82 -14.36 17.68
CA SER A 149 -2.06 -13.71 18.07
C SER A 149 -3.25 -14.37 17.41
N ALA A 150 -4.38 -14.46 18.14
CA ALA A 150 -5.64 -14.91 17.57
C ALA A 150 -6.19 -13.86 16.60
N PHE A 151 -6.94 -14.29 15.59
CA PHE A 151 -7.69 -13.41 14.71
C PHE A 151 -9.01 -14.02 14.26
N THR A 152 -9.95 -13.17 13.90
CA THR A 152 -11.26 -13.51 13.34
C THR A 152 -11.45 -12.72 12.06
N GLU A 153 -11.78 -13.42 10.98
CA GLU A 153 -12.05 -12.84 9.67
C GLU A 153 -13.55 -12.93 9.37
N ILE A 154 -14.12 -11.79 8.98
CA ILE A 154 -15.54 -11.64 8.65
C ILE A 154 -15.69 -11.50 7.14
N GLY A 155 -16.59 -12.25 6.52
CA GLY A 155 -16.89 -12.15 5.10
C GLY A 155 -17.38 -10.76 4.70
N LEU A 156 -17.36 -10.47 3.41
CA LEU A 156 -17.93 -9.23 2.88
C LEU A 156 -19.46 -9.36 2.78
N ASN A 157 -20.15 -8.20 2.79
CA ASN A 157 -21.56 -8.14 2.52
C ASN A 157 -21.89 -8.32 1.02
N ASP A 158 -23.17 -8.39 0.66
CA ASP A 158 -23.65 -8.57 -0.72
C ASP A 158 -23.21 -7.47 -1.70
N LYS A 159 -22.70 -6.34 -1.19
CA LYS A 159 -22.18 -5.22 -1.99
C LYS A 159 -20.65 -5.27 -2.14
N MET A 160 -20.00 -6.35 -1.77
CA MET A 160 -18.55 -6.48 -1.74
C MET A 160 -17.88 -5.44 -0.83
N GLN A 161 -18.59 -4.97 0.19
CA GLN A 161 -18.06 -4.07 1.22
C GLN A 161 -17.77 -4.87 2.51
N LEU A 162 -16.94 -4.30 3.38
CA LEU A 162 -16.73 -4.83 4.73
C LEU A 162 -18.08 -4.90 5.44
N ASP A 163 -18.40 -6.02 6.06
CA ASP A 163 -19.63 -6.16 6.85
C ASP A 163 -19.41 -5.58 8.25
N LEU A 164 -19.73 -4.28 8.39
CA LEU A 164 -19.47 -3.53 9.62
C LEU A 164 -20.29 -4.06 10.79
N ASP A 165 -21.52 -4.53 10.56
CA ASP A 165 -22.39 -5.06 11.61
C ASP A 165 -21.82 -6.37 12.19
N GLU A 166 -21.41 -7.29 11.32
CA GLU A 166 -20.81 -8.56 11.75
C GLU A 166 -19.40 -8.34 12.34
N MET A 167 -18.62 -7.40 11.83
CA MET A 167 -17.33 -7.02 12.42
C MET A 167 -17.50 -6.42 13.83
N ALA A 168 -18.51 -5.57 14.03
CA ALA A 168 -18.82 -5.02 15.35
C ALA A 168 -19.30 -6.12 16.31
N ALA A 169 -20.13 -7.06 15.83
CA ALA A 169 -20.57 -8.21 16.62
C ALA A 169 -19.38 -9.06 17.09
N ALA A 170 -18.45 -9.37 16.19
CA ALA A 170 -17.24 -10.12 16.53
C ALA A 170 -16.32 -9.36 17.53
N ALA A 171 -16.24 -8.04 17.42
CA ALA A 171 -15.41 -7.22 18.30
C ALA A 171 -15.92 -7.20 19.76
N ARG A 172 -17.23 -7.36 19.98
CA ARG A 172 -17.86 -7.41 21.32
C ARG A 172 -17.37 -8.56 22.18
N GLU A 173 -16.81 -9.60 21.59
CA GLU A 173 -16.24 -10.74 22.32
C GLU A 173 -14.86 -10.46 22.94
N GLY A 174 -14.40 -9.20 22.94
CA GLY A 174 -13.16 -8.77 23.57
C GLY A 174 -11.99 -8.69 22.59
N ALA A 175 -12.20 -8.18 21.40
CA ALA A 175 -11.14 -7.90 20.44
C ALA A 175 -10.08 -6.96 21.02
N GLY A 176 -8.81 -7.23 20.74
CA GLY A 176 -7.73 -6.31 21.05
C GLY A 176 -7.58 -5.22 20.01
N LEU A 177 -7.77 -5.59 18.74
CA LEU A 177 -7.67 -4.70 17.58
C LEU A 177 -8.78 -5.02 16.57
N VAL A 178 -9.41 -4.00 16.02
CA VAL A 178 -10.23 -4.09 14.82
C VAL A 178 -9.49 -3.40 13.68
N PHE A 179 -9.29 -4.09 12.55
CA PHE A 179 -8.69 -3.52 11.35
C PHE A 179 -9.75 -3.22 10.30
N LEU A 180 -9.91 -1.95 9.98
CA LEU A 180 -10.85 -1.42 9.00
C LEU A 180 -10.08 -0.82 7.82
N ASN A 181 -10.02 -1.51 6.68
CA ASN A 181 -9.38 -1.03 5.45
C ASN A 181 -10.41 -0.25 4.60
N ASN A 182 -10.39 1.07 4.66
CA ASN A 182 -11.42 1.92 4.03
C ASN A 182 -10.81 3.10 3.25
N PRO A 183 -10.75 3.01 1.90
CA PRO A 183 -11.31 1.99 0.97
C PRO A 183 -10.63 0.63 1.06
N ASN A 184 -11.42 -0.45 0.83
CA ASN A 184 -10.95 -1.83 0.94
C ASN A 184 -10.09 -2.25 -0.27
N ASN A 185 -9.10 -3.07 -0.02
CA ASN A 185 -8.32 -3.81 -1.01
C ASN A 185 -8.52 -5.31 -0.74
N PRO A 186 -9.08 -6.11 -1.67
CA PRO A 186 -9.05 -5.91 -3.13
C PRO A 186 -10.33 -5.31 -3.75
N THR A 187 -11.41 -5.12 -3.01
CA THR A 187 -12.73 -4.83 -3.60
C THR A 187 -12.89 -3.38 -4.07
N ALA A 188 -11.99 -2.49 -3.67
CA ALA A 188 -12.00 -1.06 -4.00
C ALA A 188 -13.21 -0.27 -3.47
N THR A 189 -14.10 -0.91 -2.72
CA THR A 189 -15.29 -0.31 -2.14
C THR A 189 -14.97 0.56 -0.93
N VAL A 190 -15.86 1.49 -0.59
CA VAL A 190 -15.70 2.41 0.52
C VAL A 190 -16.98 2.50 1.35
N HIS A 191 -16.84 2.72 2.65
CA HIS A 191 -17.91 3.16 3.53
C HIS A 191 -17.86 4.68 3.72
N GLY A 192 -19.04 5.30 3.76
CA GLY A 192 -19.18 6.70 4.10
C GLY A 192 -18.90 6.99 5.58
N GLU A 193 -18.75 8.28 5.90
CA GLU A 193 -18.42 8.77 7.25
C GLU A 193 -19.39 8.26 8.31
N ASP A 194 -20.70 8.43 8.08
CA ASP A 194 -21.74 8.07 9.05
C ASP A 194 -21.68 6.58 9.42
N ALA A 195 -21.48 5.70 8.44
CA ALA A 195 -21.38 4.27 8.68
C ALA A 195 -20.11 3.91 9.47
N VAL A 196 -18.99 4.53 9.15
CA VAL A 196 -17.73 4.30 9.88
C VAL A 196 -17.81 4.83 11.32
N MET A 197 -18.40 6.01 11.52
CA MET A 197 -18.58 6.58 12.85
C MET A 197 -19.52 5.73 13.70
N ALA A 198 -20.67 5.29 13.16
CA ALA A 198 -21.59 4.41 13.86
C ALA A 198 -20.91 3.08 14.24
N PHE A 199 -20.12 2.50 13.34
CA PHE A 199 -19.31 1.31 13.63
C PHE A 199 -18.32 1.53 14.78
N ILE A 200 -17.57 2.64 14.76
CA ILE A 200 -16.60 2.98 15.82
C ILE A 200 -17.32 3.11 17.17
N ASP A 201 -18.45 3.82 17.20
CA ASP A 201 -19.24 4.05 18.41
C ASP A 201 -19.82 2.72 18.96
N ASP A 202 -20.31 1.85 18.09
CA ASP A 202 -20.86 0.55 18.49
C ASP A 202 -19.78 -0.37 19.09
N VAL A 203 -18.64 -0.49 18.41
CA VAL A 203 -17.50 -1.28 18.91
C VAL A 203 -17.02 -0.75 20.26
N LEU A 204 -16.76 0.55 20.39
CA LEU A 204 -16.19 1.12 21.62
C LEU A 204 -17.20 1.21 22.77
N THR A 205 -18.50 1.29 22.48
CA THR A 205 -19.54 1.20 23.51
C THR A 205 -19.59 -0.20 24.10
N ALA A 206 -19.49 -1.22 23.27
CA ALA A 206 -19.58 -2.62 23.70
C ALA A 206 -18.24 -3.16 24.25
N SER A 207 -17.11 -2.70 23.73
CA SER A 207 -15.76 -3.12 24.11
C SER A 207 -14.81 -1.91 24.19
N PRO A 208 -14.84 -1.13 25.30
CA PRO A 208 -14.10 0.14 25.42
C PRO A 208 -12.58 0.01 25.35
N ASP A 209 -12.05 -1.19 25.58
CA ASP A 209 -10.61 -1.47 25.53
C ASP A 209 -10.10 -1.85 24.12
N THR A 210 -11.01 -2.08 23.18
CA THR A 210 -10.68 -2.41 21.80
C THR A 210 -10.06 -1.20 21.11
N THR A 211 -8.99 -1.42 20.35
CA THR A 211 -8.41 -0.40 19.47
C THR A 211 -8.95 -0.57 18.04
N ILE A 212 -9.23 0.53 17.36
CA ILE A 212 -9.68 0.53 15.96
C ILE A 212 -8.60 1.16 15.09
N LEU A 213 -8.11 0.40 14.12
CA LEU A 213 -7.14 0.83 13.12
C LEU A 213 -7.84 1.01 11.78
N VAL A 214 -7.94 2.25 11.33
CA VAL A 214 -8.50 2.60 10.02
C VAL A 214 -7.36 2.82 9.04
N ASP A 215 -7.23 1.94 8.04
CA ASP A 215 -6.24 2.10 6.97
C ASP A 215 -6.86 2.90 5.82
N GLU A 216 -6.41 4.13 5.68
CA GLU A 216 -6.83 5.08 4.65
C GLU A 216 -5.80 5.20 3.51
N ALA A 217 -5.11 4.13 3.16
CA ALA A 217 -4.07 4.12 2.14
C ALA A 217 -4.54 4.64 0.77
N TYR A 218 -5.83 4.55 0.48
CA TYR A 218 -6.43 4.96 -0.80
C TYR A 218 -7.32 6.20 -0.70
N HIS A 219 -7.38 6.86 0.45
CA HIS A 219 -8.24 8.02 0.71
C HIS A 219 -8.15 9.11 -0.36
N ASP A 220 -6.94 9.42 -0.84
CA ASP A 220 -6.72 10.52 -1.79
C ASP A 220 -7.33 10.25 -3.19
N TYR A 221 -7.80 9.04 -3.45
CA TYR A 221 -8.48 8.64 -4.70
C TYR A 221 -10.00 8.61 -4.60
N VAL A 222 -10.56 8.78 -3.39
CA VAL A 222 -12.01 8.67 -3.17
C VAL A 222 -12.72 9.88 -3.76
N THR A 223 -13.76 9.60 -4.52
CA THR A 223 -14.65 10.60 -5.12
C THR A 223 -16.07 10.57 -4.53
N ASP A 224 -16.38 9.56 -3.69
CA ASP A 224 -17.65 9.51 -2.98
C ASP A 224 -17.80 10.70 -2.02
N PRO A 225 -18.81 11.57 -2.20
CA PRO A 225 -19.00 12.75 -1.37
C PRO A 225 -19.37 12.44 0.08
N ASN A 226 -19.76 11.19 0.38
CA ASN A 226 -20.09 10.77 1.76
C ASN A 226 -18.88 10.29 2.54
N HIS A 227 -17.74 10.05 1.87
CA HIS A 227 -16.53 9.60 2.56
C HIS A 227 -15.79 10.78 3.21
N ARG A 228 -15.33 10.57 4.44
CA ARG A 228 -14.42 11.48 5.16
C ARG A 228 -13.34 10.68 5.87
N SER A 229 -12.19 11.33 6.06
CA SER A 229 -11.12 10.76 6.89
C SER A 229 -11.52 10.68 8.35
N GLN A 230 -11.11 9.61 9.00
CA GLN A 230 -11.30 9.41 10.45
C GLN A 230 -10.20 10.07 11.30
N ILE A 231 -9.34 10.91 10.72
CA ILE A 231 -8.35 11.71 11.48
C ILE A 231 -9.01 12.52 12.60
N PRO A 232 -10.12 13.26 12.38
CA PRO A 232 -10.77 13.99 13.46
C PRO A 232 -11.20 13.10 14.64
N THR A 233 -11.74 11.90 14.35
CA THR A 233 -12.12 10.91 15.37
C THR A 233 -10.88 10.41 16.11
N ALA A 234 -9.78 10.11 15.40
CA ALA A 234 -8.53 9.65 16.00
C ALA A 234 -7.86 10.68 16.93
N LEU A 235 -8.10 11.97 16.73
CA LEU A 235 -7.57 13.03 17.59
C LEU A 235 -8.32 13.16 18.92
N THR A 236 -9.61 12.82 18.93
CA THR A 236 -10.49 12.96 20.08
C THR A 236 -10.73 11.65 20.83
N ASN A 237 -10.37 10.52 20.21
CA ASN A 237 -10.55 9.19 20.79
C ASN A 237 -9.22 8.42 20.80
N SER A 238 -8.70 8.13 22.00
CA SER A 238 -7.43 7.43 22.19
C SER A 238 -7.46 5.94 21.82
N ARG A 239 -8.57 5.44 21.28
CA ARG A 239 -8.70 4.06 20.78
C ARG A 239 -8.81 4.00 19.25
N VAL A 240 -8.66 5.12 18.55
CA VAL A 240 -8.72 5.15 17.08
C VAL A 240 -7.36 5.60 16.51
N LEU A 241 -6.83 4.82 15.58
CA LEU A 241 -5.61 5.10 14.82
C LEU A 241 -5.93 5.12 13.33
N VAL A 242 -5.54 6.18 12.64
CA VAL A 242 -5.63 6.25 11.18
C VAL A 242 -4.25 6.02 10.56
N ALA A 243 -4.13 5.07 9.65
CA ALA A 243 -2.90 4.81 8.88
C ALA A 243 -2.99 5.42 7.48
N ARG A 244 -1.90 6.04 7.01
CA ARG A 244 -1.73 6.63 5.69
C ARG A 244 -0.38 6.25 5.08
N THR A 245 -0.27 6.32 3.76
CA THR A 245 0.95 5.92 3.04
C THR A 245 1.32 6.91 1.95
N PHE A 246 2.62 7.04 1.69
CA PHE A 246 3.14 7.72 0.51
C PHE A 246 3.25 6.78 -0.71
N SER A 247 2.91 5.50 -0.55
CA SER A 247 3.10 4.51 -1.62
C SER A 247 2.09 4.64 -2.76
N LYS A 248 0.92 5.26 -2.55
CA LYS A 248 -0.22 5.28 -3.49
C LYS A 248 -0.30 6.62 -4.22
N ALA A 249 -1.17 7.55 -3.87
CA ALA A 249 -1.36 8.82 -4.56
C ALA A 249 -0.07 9.64 -4.68
N HIS A 250 0.78 9.60 -3.67
CA HIS A 250 2.09 10.26 -3.70
C HIS A 250 3.11 9.63 -4.68
N GLY A 251 2.86 8.41 -5.19
CA GLY A 251 3.74 7.72 -6.15
C GLY A 251 5.09 7.28 -5.58
N MET A 252 5.19 7.09 -4.28
CA MET A 252 6.46 6.89 -3.56
C MET A 252 6.62 5.46 -3.01
N ALA A 253 6.05 4.45 -3.67
CA ALA A 253 6.08 3.06 -3.18
C ALA A 253 7.49 2.56 -2.85
N GLY A 254 8.48 2.86 -3.71
CA GLY A 254 9.88 2.49 -3.52
C GLY A 254 10.62 3.25 -2.41
N PHE A 255 10.13 4.41 -1.98
CA PHE A 255 10.74 5.18 -0.88
C PHE A 255 10.39 4.64 0.51
N ARG A 256 9.37 3.80 0.62
CA ARG A 256 8.98 3.14 1.88
C ARG A 256 8.69 4.13 3.01
N VAL A 257 7.81 5.08 2.80
CA VAL A 257 7.36 6.04 3.83
C VAL A 257 5.84 5.91 4.03
N GLY A 258 5.42 5.91 5.28
CA GLY A 258 4.04 5.96 5.71
C GLY A 258 3.94 6.58 7.09
N PHE A 259 2.73 6.78 7.57
CA PHE A 259 2.48 7.36 8.89
C PHE A 259 1.13 6.94 9.46
N GLY A 260 0.99 7.09 10.77
CA GLY A 260 -0.29 7.05 11.47
C GLY A 260 -0.57 8.38 12.15
N ILE A 261 -1.85 8.69 12.33
CA ILE A 261 -2.33 9.81 13.14
C ILE A 261 -3.28 9.27 14.20
N ALA A 262 -3.04 9.64 15.45
CA ALA A 262 -3.84 9.24 16.60
C ALA A 262 -3.77 10.28 17.71
N HIS A 263 -4.54 10.08 18.79
CA HIS A 263 -4.37 10.81 20.03
C HIS A 263 -2.93 10.67 20.57
N GLU A 264 -2.37 11.70 21.16
CA GLU A 264 -0.97 11.67 21.65
C GLU A 264 -0.71 10.53 22.63
N ASP A 265 -1.67 10.20 23.50
CA ASP A 265 -1.55 9.08 24.44
C ASP A 265 -1.34 7.76 23.71
N MET A 266 -2.09 7.51 22.62
CA MET A 266 -1.92 6.30 21.81
C MET A 266 -0.56 6.27 21.11
N VAL A 267 -0.09 7.40 20.60
CA VAL A 267 1.25 7.47 19.98
C VAL A 267 2.34 7.16 21.01
N GLN A 268 2.18 7.62 22.25
CA GLN A 268 3.08 7.28 23.37
C GLN A 268 3.01 5.80 23.71
N GLU A 269 1.80 5.21 23.75
CA GLU A 269 1.58 3.77 24.02
C GLU A 269 2.20 2.88 22.92
N LEU A 270 2.13 3.30 21.65
CA LEU A 270 2.73 2.57 20.51
C LEU A 270 4.25 2.72 20.42
N THR A 271 4.84 3.78 20.97
CA THR A 271 6.28 4.09 20.85
C THR A 271 7.22 2.96 21.29
N PRO A 272 6.98 2.21 22.39
CA PRO A 272 7.81 1.08 22.79
C PRO A 272 7.83 -0.09 21.79
N TRP A 273 6.76 -0.25 21.02
CA TRP A 273 6.58 -1.31 20.03
C TRP A 273 7.12 -0.93 18.65
N HIS A 274 7.42 0.35 18.46
CA HIS A 274 7.79 0.90 17.16
C HIS A 274 9.31 0.94 16.98
N SER A 275 9.80 0.41 15.88
CA SER A 275 11.24 0.49 15.54
C SER A 275 11.63 1.93 15.24
N ARG A 276 12.70 2.40 15.87
CA ARG A 276 13.20 3.77 15.76
C ARG A 276 14.16 3.92 14.58
N MET A 277 14.22 5.11 13.99
CA MET A 277 15.18 5.49 12.93
C MET A 277 15.16 4.53 11.73
N THR A 278 13.99 4.15 11.29
CA THR A 278 13.82 3.17 10.19
C THR A 278 13.73 3.83 8.82
N LEU A 279 13.36 5.09 8.75
CA LEU A 279 13.18 5.79 7.48
C LEU A 279 14.52 6.18 6.86
N ASN A 280 14.62 6.01 5.54
CA ASN A 280 15.79 6.48 4.79
C ASN A 280 15.71 7.98 4.51
N THR A 281 16.86 8.63 4.42
CA THR A 281 16.98 10.09 4.22
C THR A 281 16.33 10.58 2.94
N LEU A 282 16.42 9.81 1.85
CA LEU A 282 15.80 10.14 0.56
C LEU A 282 14.28 10.16 0.67
N GLY A 283 13.72 9.14 1.32
CA GLY A 283 12.29 9.02 1.57
C GLY A 283 11.75 10.15 2.44
N ILE A 284 12.47 10.51 3.51
CA ILE A 284 12.09 11.63 4.39
C ILE A 284 12.05 12.94 3.60
N ALA A 285 13.12 13.24 2.84
CA ALA A 285 13.20 14.48 2.06
C ALA A 285 12.08 14.59 1.02
N ALA A 286 11.86 13.50 0.27
CA ALA A 286 10.78 13.43 -0.71
C ALA A 286 9.40 13.56 -0.07
N ALA A 287 9.15 12.85 1.03
CA ALA A 287 7.85 12.84 1.71
C ALA A 287 7.49 14.21 2.30
N LYS A 288 8.44 14.94 2.87
CA LYS A 288 8.25 16.31 3.37
C LYS A 288 7.73 17.27 2.31
N VAL A 289 8.24 17.16 1.10
CA VAL A 289 7.79 17.99 -0.03
C VAL A 289 6.47 17.49 -0.58
N SER A 290 6.34 16.17 -0.74
CA SER A 290 5.16 15.54 -1.33
C SER A 290 3.88 15.76 -0.51
N ILE A 291 3.97 15.72 0.83
CA ILE A 291 2.79 15.89 1.71
C ILE A 291 2.19 17.29 1.60
N LEU A 292 2.99 18.30 1.27
CA LEU A 292 2.59 19.68 1.10
C LEU A 292 2.21 20.04 -0.35
N ASP A 293 2.43 19.12 -1.31
CA ASP A 293 2.12 19.34 -2.72
C ASP A 293 0.69 18.88 -3.07
N THR A 294 -0.30 19.58 -2.48
CA THR A 294 -1.72 19.21 -2.61
C THR A 294 -2.22 19.30 -4.05
N GLY A 295 -1.74 20.28 -4.83
CA GLY A 295 -2.14 20.41 -6.23
C GLY A 295 -1.72 19.22 -7.08
N ARG A 296 -0.57 18.60 -6.77
CA ARG A 296 -0.17 17.34 -7.43
C ARG A 296 -1.06 16.16 -7.02
N LEU A 297 -1.44 16.06 -5.77
CA LEU A 297 -2.36 15.01 -5.30
C LEU A 297 -3.73 15.14 -5.95
N GLU A 298 -4.26 16.36 -6.06
CA GLU A 298 -5.51 16.65 -6.77
C GLU A 298 -5.43 16.26 -8.25
N ALA A 299 -4.35 16.65 -8.93
CA ALA A 299 -4.12 16.26 -10.33
C ALA A 299 -4.02 14.75 -10.52
N GLU A 300 -3.38 14.04 -9.59
CA GLU A 300 -3.30 12.58 -9.61
C GLU A 300 -4.66 11.92 -9.36
N SER A 301 -5.46 12.45 -8.45
CA SER A 301 -6.81 11.97 -8.19
C SER A 301 -7.70 12.11 -9.43
N VAL A 302 -7.63 13.25 -10.13
CA VAL A 302 -8.35 13.49 -11.39
C VAL A 302 -7.89 12.51 -12.46
N ARG A 303 -6.58 12.41 -12.71
CA ARG A 303 -6.00 11.48 -13.69
C ARG A 303 -6.48 10.05 -13.45
N ASN A 304 -6.39 9.60 -12.19
CA ASN A 304 -6.79 8.26 -11.81
C ASN A 304 -8.30 8.04 -12.02
N THR A 305 -9.11 9.02 -11.64
CA THR A 305 -10.57 8.94 -11.79
C THR A 305 -10.97 8.77 -13.26
N GLU A 306 -10.38 9.54 -14.18
CA GLU A 306 -10.64 9.42 -15.62
C GLU A 306 -10.26 8.03 -16.15
N ALA A 307 -9.06 7.55 -15.85
CA ALA A 307 -8.59 6.25 -16.31
C ALA A 307 -9.36 5.08 -15.67
N ARG A 308 -9.73 5.21 -14.39
CA ARG A 308 -10.55 4.25 -13.66
C ARG A 308 -11.95 4.15 -14.28
N GLN A 309 -12.59 5.28 -14.51
CA GLN A 309 -13.94 5.31 -15.12
C GLN A 309 -13.93 4.72 -16.52
N PHE A 310 -12.96 5.11 -17.36
CA PHE A 310 -12.77 4.51 -18.69
C PHE A 310 -12.71 2.98 -18.61
N THR A 311 -11.93 2.45 -17.67
CA THR A 311 -11.74 1.02 -17.53
C THR A 311 -13.00 0.31 -17.04
N ILE A 312 -13.70 0.89 -16.05
CA ILE A 312 -14.98 0.35 -15.54
C ILE A 312 -16.03 0.33 -16.65
N ASP A 313 -16.16 1.43 -17.39
CA ASP A 313 -17.15 1.54 -18.47
C ASP A 313 -16.87 0.51 -19.57
N TRP A 314 -15.60 0.30 -19.91
CA TRP A 314 -15.22 -0.72 -20.88
C TRP A 314 -15.67 -2.12 -20.44
N PHE A 315 -15.40 -2.53 -19.19
CA PHE A 315 -15.84 -3.83 -18.66
C PHE A 315 -17.37 -3.94 -18.63
N LYS A 316 -18.08 -2.90 -18.17
CA LYS A 316 -19.55 -2.88 -18.13
C LYS A 316 -20.17 -2.97 -19.52
N ASN A 317 -19.63 -2.24 -20.49
CA ASN A 317 -20.09 -2.31 -21.90
C ASN A 317 -19.83 -3.68 -22.52
N ALA A 318 -18.80 -4.36 -22.07
CA ALA A 318 -18.49 -5.75 -22.46
C ALA A 318 -19.35 -6.79 -21.73
N GLY A 319 -20.23 -6.39 -20.80
CA GLY A 319 -21.13 -7.27 -20.06
C GLY A 319 -20.54 -7.87 -18.78
N PHE A 320 -19.47 -7.29 -18.25
CA PHE A 320 -18.83 -7.72 -16.99
C PHE A 320 -19.18 -6.78 -15.84
N ASP A 321 -19.36 -7.35 -14.65
CA ASP A 321 -19.61 -6.59 -13.43
C ASP A 321 -18.30 -6.12 -12.79
N ALA A 322 -18.32 -4.92 -12.23
CA ALA A 322 -17.24 -4.36 -11.44
C ALA A 322 -17.80 -3.71 -10.17
N THR A 323 -17.02 -3.77 -9.08
CA THR A 323 -17.36 -3.05 -7.87
C THR A 323 -17.32 -1.52 -8.10
N ASP A 324 -17.97 -0.76 -7.22
CA ASP A 324 -17.88 0.71 -7.22
C ASP A 324 -16.51 1.13 -6.64
N SER A 325 -15.54 1.25 -7.53
CA SER A 325 -14.16 1.50 -7.11
C SER A 325 -13.93 2.96 -6.71
N GLN A 326 -13.33 3.10 -5.51
CA GLN A 326 -12.89 4.37 -4.93
C GLN A 326 -11.36 4.40 -4.70
N THR A 327 -10.61 3.65 -5.51
CA THR A 327 -9.15 3.46 -5.38
C THR A 327 -8.41 3.70 -6.69
N ASN A 328 -7.12 3.36 -6.74
CA ASN A 328 -6.34 3.29 -7.99
C ASN A 328 -6.27 1.86 -8.56
N PHE A 329 -7.30 1.08 -8.36
CA PHE A 329 -7.52 -0.23 -8.96
C PHE A 329 -9.02 -0.52 -9.03
N ILE A 330 -9.40 -1.49 -9.86
CA ILE A 330 -10.76 -2.02 -9.93
C ILE A 330 -10.76 -3.48 -9.51
N PHE A 331 -11.91 -3.97 -9.05
CA PHE A 331 -12.19 -5.38 -8.83
C PHE A 331 -13.36 -5.77 -9.73
N VAL A 332 -13.12 -6.69 -10.65
CA VAL A 332 -14.02 -6.99 -11.75
C VAL A 332 -14.30 -8.49 -11.83
N ASN A 333 -15.57 -8.87 -12.01
CA ASN A 333 -15.96 -10.23 -12.33
C ASN A 333 -15.65 -10.51 -13.80
N THR A 334 -14.67 -11.35 -14.08
CA THR A 334 -14.23 -11.70 -15.43
C THR A 334 -14.95 -12.96 -15.97
N GLY A 335 -15.72 -13.65 -15.11
CA GLY A 335 -16.37 -14.92 -15.45
C GLY A 335 -15.38 -16.05 -15.72
N MET A 336 -14.10 -15.88 -15.40
CA MET A 336 -13.05 -16.89 -15.48
C MET A 336 -12.14 -16.83 -14.26
N ALA A 337 -11.46 -17.92 -13.95
CA ALA A 337 -10.54 -17.97 -12.82
C ALA A 337 -9.49 -16.85 -12.89
N ALA A 338 -9.30 -16.12 -11.78
CA ALA A 338 -8.35 -15.02 -11.70
C ALA A 338 -6.93 -15.43 -12.14
N GLN A 339 -6.53 -16.68 -11.86
CA GLN A 339 -5.27 -17.23 -12.31
C GLN A 339 -5.21 -17.33 -13.84
N GLU A 340 -6.28 -17.82 -14.50
CA GLU A 340 -6.34 -17.94 -15.96
C GLU A 340 -6.31 -16.54 -16.61
N PHE A 341 -7.10 -15.60 -16.10
CA PHE A 341 -7.10 -14.22 -16.57
C PHE A 341 -5.70 -13.58 -16.42
N ARG A 342 -5.05 -13.77 -15.28
CA ARG A 342 -3.72 -13.24 -14.99
C ARG A 342 -2.65 -13.81 -15.90
N ASP A 343 -2.66 -15.12 -16.14
CA ASP A 343 -1.68 -15.77 -16.99
C ASP A 343 -1.87 -15.36 -18.45
N GLY A 344 -3.13 -15.34 -18.94
CA GLY A 344 -3.44 -14.85 -20.29
C GLY A 344 -3.07 -13.38 -20.50
N ALA A 345 -3.30 -12.50 -19.51
CA ALA A 345 -2.87 -11.11 -19.57
C ALA A 345 -1.34 -10.99 -19.61
N ARG A 346 -0.65 -11.77 -18.78
CA ARG A 346 0.83 -11.80 -18.70
C ARG A 346 1.47 -12.28 -19.99
N GLU A 347 0.94 -13.31 -20.62
CA GLU A 347 1.38 -13.81 -21.93
C GLU A 347 1.27 -12.76 -23.04
N ASN A 348 0.35 -11.80 -22.87
CA ASN A 348 0.16 -10.67 -23.78
C ASN A 348 0.77 -9.35 -23.26
N GLY A 349 1.69 -9.41 -22.31
CA GLY A 349 2.48 -8.26 -21.86
C GLY A 349 1.82 -7.37 -20.80
N VAL A 350 0.76 -7.84 -20.09
CA VAL A 350 0.09 -7.09 -19.02
C VAL A 350 0.11 -7.90 -17.72
N ALA A 351 0.70 -7.35 -16.65
CA ALA A 351 0.65 -7.94 -15.32
C ALA A 351 -0.52 -7.37 -14.53
N VAL A 352 -1.46 -8.21 -14.08
CA VAL A 352 -2.58 -7.84 -13.21
C VAL A 352 -2.43 -8.43 -11.82
N GLY A 353 -3.32 -8.06 -10.88
CA GLY A 353 -3.26 -8.45 -9.48
C GLY A 353 -3.26 -9.97 -9.27
N ARG A 354 -2.82 -10.39 -8.08
CA ARG A 354 -2.84 -11.79 -7.66
C ARG A 354 -4.28 -12.28 -7.40
N ASN A 355 -4.43 -13.56 -7.09
CA ASN A 355 -5.68 -14.14 -6.66
C ASN A 355 -6.07 -13.65 -5.26
N PHE A 356 -7.37 -13.53 -4.99
CA PHE A 356 -7.94 -13.08 -3.71
C PHE A 356 -9.06 -14.04 -3.26
N PRO A 357 -8.73 -15.12 -2.53
CA PRO A 357 -9.74 -15.99 -1.96
C PRO A 357 -10.75 -15.22 -1.08
N PRO A 358 -12.04 -15.61 -1.10
CA PRO A 358 -12.63 -16.72 -1.84
C PRO A 358 -13.15 -16.34 -3.25
N TYR A 359 -12.74 -15.21 -3.82
CA TYR A 359 -13.24 -14.68 -5.10
C TYR A 359 -12.33 -15.00 -6.30
N GLU A 360 -11.35 -15.89 -6.14
CA GLU A 360 -10.38 -16.26 -7.18
C GLU A 360 -10.96 -17.02 -8.36
N GLU A 361 -12.18 -17.54 -8.25
CA GLU A 361 -12.81 -18.31 -9.32
C GLU A 361 -13.32 -17.43 -10.47
N ASP A 362 -13.59 -16.14 -10.21
CA ASP A 362 -14.21 -15.27 -11.20
C ASP A 362 -13.85 -13.78 -11.08
N TRP A 363 -13.20 -13.32 -10.01
CA TRP A 363 -12.87 -11.92 -9.79
C TRP A 363 -11.38 -11.65 -9.90
N ALA A 364 -11.04 -10.59 -10.64
CA ALA A 364 -9.67 -10.12 -10.82
C ALA A 364 -9.50 -8.67 -10.35
N ARG A 365 -8.35 -8.36 -9.73
CA ARG A 365 -7.98 -6.98 -9.39
C ARG A 365 -7.01 -6.43 -10.44
N ILE A 366 -7.32 -5.25 -10.97
CA ILE A 366 -6.54 -4.57 -12.00
C ILE A 366 -6.19 -3.17 -11.49
N SER A 367 -4.90 -2.86 -11.36
CA SER A 367 -4.44 -1.51 -11.01
C SER A 367 -4.66 -0.54 -12.18
N ILE A 368 -4.89 0.75 -11.88
CA ILE A 368 -5.13 1.78 -12.88
C ILE A 368 -3.78 2.42 -13.28
N GLY A 369 -3.42 2.21 -14.52
CA GLY A 369 -2.31 2.86 -15.21
C GLY A 369 -2.62 4.27 -15.68
N THR A 370 -1.78 4.82 -16.56
CA THR A 370 -2.12 6.01 -17.36
C THR A 370 -3.27 5.69 -18.32
N MET A 371 -3.93 6.71 -18.86
CA MET A 371 -5.00 6.49 -19.86
C MET A 371 -4.49 5.67 -21.06
N ASP A 372 -3.28 5.93 -21.53
CA ASP A 372 -2.69 5.20 -22.66
C ASP A 372 -2.38 3.74 -22.31
N GLU A 373 -1.88 3.48 -21.09
CA GLU A 373 -1.69 2.12 -20.59
C GLU A 373 -3.02 1.38 -20.45
N MET A 374 -4.08 2.03 -19.96
CA MET A 374 -5.39 1.39 -19.86
C MET A 374 -6.01 1.08 -21.22
N ARG A 375 -5.86 1.97 -22.22
CA ARG A 375 -6.27 1.69 -23.61
C ARG A 375 -5.57 0.46 -24.19
N GLN A 376 -4.26 0.32 -23.98
CA GLN A 376 -3.51 -0.87 -24.40
C GLN A 376 -3.95 -2.11 -23.61
N ALA A 377 -4.18 -1.98 -22.30
CA ALA A 377 -4.57 -3.10 -21.46
C ALA A 377 -5.94 -3.67 -21.84
N VAL A 378 -6.94 -2.83 -22.16
CA VAL A 378 -8.28 -3.33 -22.55
C VAL A 378 -8.26 -4.11 -23.87
N GLU A 379 -7.34 -3.79 -24.79
CA GLU A 379 -7.14 -4.61 -26.02
C GLU A 379 -6.63 -6.02 -25.68
N VAL A 380 -5.74 -6.11 -24.69
CA VAL A 380 -5.26 -7.40 -24.18
C VAL A 380 -6.36 -8.15 -23.44
N PHE A 381 -7.12 -7.45 -22.60
CA PHE A 381 -8.26 -8.06 -21.88
C PHE A 381 -9.31 -8.59 -22.83
N ALA A 382 -9.60 -7.89 -23.93
CA ALA A 382 -10.51 -8.38 -24.98
C ALA A 382 -10.07 -9.72 -25.56
N LYS A 383 -8.76 -9.89 -25.83
CA LYS A 383 -8.21 -11.15 -26.33
C LYS A 383 -8.34 -12.28 -25.30
N VAL A 384 -7.99 -12.00 -24.03
CA VAL A 384 -8.05 -12.99 -22.95
C VAL A 384 -9.49 -13.44 -22.70
N LEU A 385 -10.41 -12.48 -22.65
CA LEU A 385 -11.85 -12.73 -22.43
C LEU A 385 -12.58 -13.22 -23.69
N ARG A 386 -11.89 -13.30 -24.85
CA ARG A 386 -12.42 -13.77 -26.14
C ARG A 386 -13.63 -12.97 -26.61
N ILE A 387 -13.60 -11.65 -26.38
CA ILE A 387 -14.65 -10.72 -26.78
C ILE A 387 -14.17 -9.80 -27.92
N ASN A 388 -15.10 -9.14 -28.60
CA ASN A 388 -14.77 -8.17 -29.64
C ASN A 388 -14.41 -6.82 -28.98
N ALA A 389 -13.15 -6.38 -29.08
CA ALA A 389 -12.68 -5.14 -28.48
C ALA A 389 -13.46 -3.89 -28.91
N THR A 390 -14.00 -3.87 -30.14
CA THR A 390 -14.79 -2.75 -30.67
C THR A 390 -16.24 -2.71 -30.17
N ALA A 391 -16.74 -3.76 -29.54
CA ALA A 391 -18.08 -3.79 -28.97
C ALA A 391 -18.16 -3.18 -27.56
N ALA A 392 -17.00 -2.97 -26.92
CA ALA A 392 -16.89 -2.45 -25.55
C ALA A 392 -16.32 -1.01 -25.49
N ALA A 393 -16.01 -0.39 -26.63
CA ALA A 393 -15.43 0.96 -26.72
C ALA A 393 -16.50 2.07 -26.74
#